data_24366f52b66b1ccb8ca6f9b85a7a35a3
#
_entry.id   24366f52b66b1ccb8ca6f9b85a7a35a3
#
_cell.length_a   1.000
_cell.length_b   1.000
_cell.length_c   1.000
_cell.angle_alpha   90.00
_cell.angle_beta   90.00
_cell.angle_gamma   90.00
#
_symmetry.space_group_name_H-M   'P 1'
#
loop_
_entity.id
_entity.type
_entity.pdbx_description
1 polymer ?
#
loop_
_entity_poly.entity_id
_entity_poly.type
_entity_poly.pdbx_seq_one_letter_code
_entity_poly.pdbx_strand_id
1 'polypeptide(L)'
;LCDRYGIYVLSEANVECHGLMALSNEPSWVKAFTERSENMVRRYKNHPSIVMWSLGNESGNGINFKSAAEAVKKLDNTRPTHYEGNSSYCDVTSSMYPDVQWLESVGKERLQKSQNGETVKPHVVCEYAHAMGNAIGNFKEYWETYERYPALVGGFIWDWVDQSIKMPTPDGSDYYMAFGGDFGDTPNDGNFCTNGVIFSDRTYSAKAYEVKKMHQPVWVEAMGSGKYKLTNKRFHAGLDDLYGRYEIEEDGRVVFSGNLEELSLDAQSSKVITIDDSRIKRLPGAEYFIKFSFCQKQDTEWAEAGYEVASEQFKLSDSAKPIFKSEKGSIELVETSDAYLVKGLQFEATFSKQEGTISAYTLNEVPMISKGLELNVFRAPTDNDKQVDGDWFQNGLNRMLLEAGHWEVHKEDGKVRLQIENLYRGQSGFDYRTNIEYTVGADGSIMVNSTIIPGTKGAVIPRVGYRMEMPEGFERMRWYGRGPWENYVDRKDATYVGVYDDLVSNQWVNYVRAQEMGNHEDVRWISITNPDGIGFVFVAGDKMSASALHARAQDMVDPANRRRLLHKYEVPMRKE
;
A
#
# COMPACT_ATOMS: atom_id res chain seq x y z
N LEU A 1 -22.48 20.83 -4.23
CA LEU A 1 -21.28 20.56 -3.41
C LEU A 1 -20.03 20.98 -4.14
N CYS A 2 -19.74 20.45 -5.33
CA CYS A 2 -18.50 20.76 -6.07
C CYS A 2 -18.31 22.26 -6.32
N ASP A 3 -19.36 23.00 -6.72
CA ASP A 3 -19.31 24.46 -6.86
C ASP A 3 -18.95 25.17 -5.55
N ARG A 4 -19.42 24.63 -4.41
CA ARG A 4 -19.16 25.21 -3.08
C ARG A 4 -17.74 24.92 -2.58
N TYR A 5 -17.23 23.72 -2.85
CA TYR A 5 -15.91 23.30 -2.36
C TYR A 5 -14.78 23.52 -3.37
N GLY A 6 -15.09 24.02 -4.58
CA GLY A 6 -14.10 24.25 -5.62
C GLY A 6 -13.54 22.97 -6.25
N ILE A 7 -14.33 21.90 -6.28
CA ILE A 7 -13.94 20.61 -6.87
C ILE A 7 -14.23 20.62 -8.36
N TYR A 8 -13.25 20.41 -9.20
CA TYR A 8 -13.43 20.27 -10.64
C TYR A 8 -14.20 19.00 -10.99
N VAL A 9 -15.10 19.12 -11.95
CA VAL A 9 -15.96 18.03 -12.40
C VAL A 9 -15.79 17.82 -13.89
N LEU A 10 -15.50 16.59 -14.29
CA LEU A 10 -15.74 16.09 -15.63
C LEU A 10 -17.11 15.43 -15.60
N SER A 11 -18.12 16.08 -16.21
CA SER A 11 -19.48 15.55 -16.24
C SER A 11 -19.64 14.60 -17.41
N GLU A 12 -20.14 13.40 -17.14
CA GLU A 12 -20.28 12.35 -18.15
C GLU A 12 -21.73 12.04 -18.49
N ALA A 13 -22.01 11.87 -19.78
CA ALA A 13 -23.28 11.39 -20.27
C ALA A 13 -23.44 9.89 -19.97
N ASN A 14 -24.66 9.47 -19.59
CA ASN A 14 -24.93 8.06 -19.30
C ASN A 14 -25.04 7.22 -20.58
N VAL A 15 -23.96 7.19 -21.35
CA VAL A 15 -23.77 6.34 -22.53
C VAL A 15 -22.80 5.24 -22.14
N GLU A 16 -23.32 4.05 -21.93
CA GLU A 16 -22.59 2.84 -21.60
C GLU A 16 -23.20 1.67 -22.38
N CYS A 17 -22.45 1.04 -23.28
CA CYS A 17 -22.88 -0.18 -23.97
C CYS A 17 -21.72 -1.18 -24.08
N HIS A 18 -21.00 -1.36 -22.98
CA HIS A 18 -19.78 -2.16 -22.86
C HIS A 18 -19.92 -3.59 -23.43
N GLY A 19 -21.03 -4.28 -23.13
CA GLY A 19 -21.31 -5.62 -23.67
C GLY A 19 -21.79 -5.63 -25.13
N LEU A 20 -22.09 -4.48 -25.75
CA LEU A 20 -22.60 -4.38 -27.13
C LEU A 20 -22.11 -3.10 -27.83
N MET A 21 -20.80 -2.91 -27.90
CA MET A 21 -20.14 -1.72 -28.44
C MET A 21 -20.52 -1.37 -29.88
N ALA A 22 -21.04 -2.36 -30.66
CA ALA A 22 -21.53 -2.16 -32.02
C ALA A 22 -22.63 -1.08 -32.11
N LEU A 23 -23.40 -0.87 -31.05
CA LEU A 23 -24.45 0.17 -31.01
C LEU A 23 -23.92 1.58 -31.28
N SER A 24 -22.65 1.84 -30.99
CA SER A 24 -22.02 3.13 -31.26
C SER A 24 -21.88 3.43 -32.77
N ASN A 25 -22.03 2.43 -33.64
CA ASN A 25 -22.05 2.59 -35.10
C ASN A 25 -23.45 2.46 -35.72
N GLU A 26 -24.46 2.03 -34.95
CA GLU A 26 -25.80 1.81 -35.47
C GLU A 26 -26.55 3.13 -35.69
N PRO A 27 -26.98 3.48 -36.92
CA PRO A 27 -27.64 4.74 -37.21
C PRO A 27 -28.92 4.96 -36.42
N SER A 28 -29.66 3.88 -36.11
CA SER A 28 -30.90 3.92 -35.32
C SER A 28 -30.68 4.40 -33.87
N TRP A 29 -29.43 4.33 -33.37
CA TRP A 29 -29.07 4.73 -32.02
C TRP A 29 -28.49 6.16 -31.91
N VAL A 30 -28.22 6.86 -33.03
CA VAL A 30 -27.68 8.24 -33.03
C VAL A 30 -28.48 9.15 -32.08
N LYS A 31 -29.82 9.09 -32.14
CA LYS A 31 -30.67 9.88 -31.27
C LYS A 31 -30.44 9.60 -29.79
N ALA A 32 -30.29 8.35 -29.41
CA ALA A 32 -30.06 7.95 -28.02
C ALA A 32 -28.72 8.49 -27.48
N PHE A 33 -27.64 8.49 -28.28
CA PHE A 33 -26.34 9.06 -27.93
C PHE A 33 -26.39 10.58 -27.80
N THR A 34 -26.99 11.26 -28.80
CA THR A 34 -27.06 12.74 -28.80
C THR A 34 -27.96 13.27 -27.69
N GLU A 35 -29.15 12.70 -27.47
CA GLU A 35 -30.08 13.19 -26.43
C GLU A 35 -29.48 13.05 -25.01
N ARG A 36 -28.77 11.97 -24.70
CA ARG A 36 -28.11 11.81 -23.40
C ARG A 36 -27.05 12.89 -23.17
N SER A 37 -26.22 13.13 -24.18
CA SER A 37 -25.17 14.15 -24.12
C SER A 37 -25.77 15.57 -24.06
N GLU A 38 -26.83 15.88 -24.87
CA GLU A 38 -27.51 17.17 -24.80
C GLU A 38 -28.21 17.39 -23.44
N ASN A 39 -28.88 16.38 -22.89
CA ASN A 39 -29.58 16.48 -21.61
C ASN A 39 -28.59 16.75 -20.49
N MET A 40 -27.40 16.13 -20.48
CA MET A 40 -26.32 16.42 -19.55
C MET A 40 -25.95 17.90 -19.60
N VAL A 41 -25.64 18.43 -20.80
CA VAL A 41 -25.22 19.82 -20.96
C VAL A 41 -26.36 20.78 -20.57
N ARG A 42 -27.59 20.56 -21.04
CA ARG A 42 -28.76 21.41 -20.70
C ARG A 42 -28.99 21.49 -19.20
N ARG A 43 -28.81 20.37 -18.48
CA ARG A 43 -29.02 20.28 -17.04
C ARG A 43 -27.91 20.97 -16.25
N TYR A 44 -26.67 20.82 -16.65
CA TYR A 44 -25.53 21.11 -15.79
C TYR A 44 -24.64 22.28 -16.26
N LYS A 45 -24.83 22.87 -17.43
CA LYS A 45 -23.96 23.93 -17.98
C LYS A 45 -23.79 25.17 -17.09
N ASN A 46 -24.71 25.41 -16.15
CA ASN A 46 -24.66 26.55 -15.25
C ASN A 46 -23.84 26.28 -13.97
N HIS A 47 -23.24 25.08 -13.83
CA HIS A 47 -22.33 24.76 -12.74
C HIS A 47 -20.90 25.12 -13.10
N PRO A 48 -20.27 26.10 -12.41
CA PRO A 48 -18.90 26.52 -12.70
C PRO A 48 -17.86 25.45 -12.39
N SER A 49 -18.16 24.51 -11.50
CA SER A 49 -17.29 23.37 -11.19
C SER A 49 -17.05 22.44 -12.38
N ILE A 50 -18.00 22.38 -13.34
CA ILE A 50 -17.82 21.52 -14.52
C ILE A 50 -16.83 22.17 -15.47
N VAL A 51 -15.71 21.49 -15.70
CA VAL A 51 -14.63 21.96 -16.56
C VAL A 51 -14.53 21.21 -17.89
N MET A 52 -15.19 20.05 -18.02
CA MET A 52 -15.14 19.19 -19.21
C MET A 52 -16.42 18.35 -19.34
N TRP A 53 -16.81 18.04 -20.59
CA TRP A 53 -17.93 17.16 -20.92
C TRP A 53 -17.43 15.82 -21.45
N SER A 54 -17.79 14.71 -20.81
CA SER A 54 -17.53 13.37 -21.32
C SER A 54 -18.75 12.78 -22.01
N LEU A 55 -18.52 12.14 -23.15
CA LEU A 55 -19.61 11.65 -24.01
C LEU A 55 -20.12 10.26 -23.60
N GLY A 56 -19.43 9.58 -22.69
CA GLY A 56 -19.77 8.24 -22.21
C GLY A 56 -18.54 7.42 -21.86
N ASN A 57 -18.76 6.14 -21.57
CA ASN A 57 -17.74 5.20 -21.12
C ASN A 57 -17.82 3.88 -21.90
N GLU A 58 -16.66 3.26 -22.23
CA GLU A 58 -16.44 1.90 -22.75
C GLU A 58 -17.48 1.39 -23.77
N SER A 59 -17.88 2.24 -24.69
CA SER A 59 -18.96 1.98 -25.66
C SER A 59 -18.45 1.88 -27.11
N GLY A 60 -17.16 1.57 -27.29
CA GLY A 60 -16.55 1.43 -28.60
C GLY A 60 -16.17 2.76 -29.24
N ASN A 61 -15.84 2.74 -30.54
CA ASN A 61 -15.27 3.88 -31.27
C ASN A 61 -16.18 4.43 -32.37
N GLY A 62 -17.49 4.20 -32.27
CA GLY A 62 -18.45 4.41 -33.32
C GLY A 62 -18.75 5.86 -33.68
N ILE A 63 -19.32 6.05 -34.87
CA ILE A 63 -19.64 7.36 -35.46
C ILE A 63 -20.68 8.14 -34.64
N ASN A 64 -21.51 7.47 -33.83
CA ASN A 64 -22.54 8.11 -32.99
C ASN A 64 -21.88 9.07 -31.96
N PHE A 65 -20.66 8.82 -31.51
CA PHE A 65 -19.91 9.73 -30.66
C PHE A 65 -19.52 11.03 -31.35
N LYS A 66 -19.28 11.02 -32.68
CA LYS A 66 -19.09 12.25 -33.44
C LYS A 66 -20.34 13.12 -33.37
N SER A 67 -21.53 12.51 -33.60
CA SER A 67 -22.80 13.22 -33.51
C SER A 67 -23.05 13.77 -32.09
N ALA A 68 -22.71 12.99 -31.06
CA ALA A 68 -22.83 13.43 -29.67
C ALA A 68 -21.88 14.63 -29.37
N ALA A 69 -20.61 14.57 -29.81
CA ALA A 69 -19.67 15.67 -29.66
C ALA A 69 -20.16 16.96 -30.34
N GLU A 70 -20.67 16.86 -31.58
CA GLU A 70 -21.27 17.98 -32.31
C GLU A 70 -22.49 18.56 -31.60
N ALA A 71 -23.34 17.72 -31.03
CA ALA A 71 -24.53 18.14 -30.28
C ALA A 71 -24.13 18.89 -28.98
N VAL A 72 -23.14 18.39 -28.23
CA VAL A 72 -22.59 19.08 -27.05
C VAL A 72 -22.05 20.46 -27.44
N LYS A 73 -21.23 20.55 -28.49
CA LYS A 73 -20.61 21.81 -28.92
C LYS A 73 -21.60 22.86 -29.42
N LYS A 74 -22.77 22.45 -29.93
CA LYS A 74 -23.85 23.39 -30.26
C LYS A 74 -24.47 24.03 -29.02
N LEU A 75 -24.44 23.37 -27.86
CA LEU A 75 -25.02 23.84 -26.61
C LEU A 75 -24.02 24.57 -25.72
N ASP A 76 -22.77 24.11 -25.74
CA ASP A 76 -21.66 24.67 -25.00
C ASP A 76 -20.34 24.43 -25.75
N ASN A 77 -19.78 25.50 -26.31
CA ASN A 77 -18.48 25.49 -26.99
C ASN A 77 -17.33 26.03 -26.11
N THR A 78 -17.60 26.31 -24.84
CA THR A 78 -16.62 26.90 -23.91
C THR A 78 -15.82 25.85 -23.18
N ARG A 79 -16.38 24.66 -22.99
CA ARG A 79 -15.75 23.53 -22.30
C ARG A 79 -15.29 22.46 -23.29
N PRO A 80 -14.11 21.84 -23.06
CA PRO A 80 -13.62 20.76 -23.91
C PRO A 80 -14.48 19.50 -23.77
N THR A 81 -14.45 18.68 -24.81
CA THR A 81 -15.10 17.36 -24.85
C THR A 81 -14.07 16.25 -24.67
N HIS A 82 -14.52 15.15 -24.05
CA HIS A 82 -13.76 13.95 -23.72
C HIS A 82 -14.52 12.70 -24.13
N TYR A 83 -13.82 11.71 -24.60
CA TYR A 83 -14.25 10.31 -24.73
C TYR A 83 -13.04 9.41 -24.96
N GLU A 84 -12.87 8.35 -24.17
CA GLU A 84 -11.68 7.49 -24.20
C GLU A 84 -11.67 6.57 -25.44
N GLY A 85 -12.83 6.00 -25.85
CA GLY A 85 -12.92 5.01 -26.93
C GLY A 85 -12.59 5.59 -28.31
N ASN A 86 -12.76 6.91 -28.53
CA ASN A 86 -12.35 7.57 -29.75
C ASN A 86 -12.10 9.07 -29.55
N SER A 87 -10.89 9.42 -29.19
CA SER A 87 -10.47 10.81 -28.95
C SER A 87 -10.40 11.67 -30.20
N SER A 88 -10.60 11.12 -31.42
CA SER A 88 -10.54 11.91 -32.65
C SER A 88 -11.68 12.92 -32.77
N TYR A 89 -12.82 12.64 -32.13
CA TYR A 89 -14.00 13.51 -32.11
C TYR A 89 -13.99 14.52 -30.96
N CYS A 90 -13.02 14.45 -30.07
CA CYS A 90 -12.95 15.22 -28.83
C CYS A 90 -11.79 16.22 -28.84
N ASP A 91 -11.84 17.18 -27.89
CA ASP A 91 -10.79 18.21 -27.75
C ASP A 91 -9.59 17.68 -26.99
N VAL A 92 -9.77 16.70 -26.10
CA VAL A 92 -8.71 16.04 -25.36
C VAL A 92 -8.53 14.60 -25.83
N THR A 93 -7.35 14.05 -25.63
CA THR A 93 -7.13 12.61 -25.77
C THR A 93 -7.22 11.92 -24.43
N SER A 94 -7.52 10.63 -24.45
CA SER A 94 -7.67 9.85 -23.21
C SER A 94 -7.10 8.44 -23.34
N SER A 95 -6.83 7.84 -22.21
CA SER A 95 -6.50 6.42 -22.05
C SER A 95 -7.06 5.90 -20.72
N MET A 96 -7.14 4.58 -20.62
CA MET A 96 -7.63 3.87 -19.46
C MET A 96 -6.54 2.91 -18.98
N TYR A 97 -6.22 2.93 -17.69
CA TYR A 97 -5.21 2.10 -17.04
C TYR A 97 -3.85 1.99 -17.76
N PRO A 98 -3.26 3.10 -18.26
CA PRO A 98 -1.92 3.05 -18.82
C PRO A 98 -0.91 2.77 -17.72
N ASP A 99 0.20 2.10 -18.04
CA ASP A 99 1.35 2.09 -17.14
C ASP A 99 2.08 3.44 -17.11
N VAL A 100 2.88 3.66 -16.06
CA VAL A 100 3.60 4.93 -15.84
C VAL A 100 4.58 5.23 -16.99
N GLN A 101 5.27 4.21 -17.52
CA GLN A 101 6.25 4.37 -18.60
C GLN A 101 5.58 4.80 -19.90
N TRP A 102 4.43 4.20 -20.22
CA TRP A 102 3.64 4.61 -21.37
C TRP A 102 3.16 6.07 -21.23
N LEU A 103 2.62 6.42 -20.06
CA LEU A 103 2.15 7.78 -19.77
C LEU A 103 3.31 8.80 -19.88
N GLU A 104 4.48 8.47 -19.36
CA GLU A 104 5.68 9.29 -19.52
C GLU A 104 6.07 9.48 -21.00
N SER A 105 5.95 8.42 -21.81
CA SER A 105 6.23 8.49 -23.26
C SER A 105 5.28 9.45 -23.98
N VAL A 106 4.00 9.44 -23.63
CA VAL A 106 2.98 10.37 -24.14
C VAL A 106 3.32 11.82 -23.74
N GLY A 107 3.73 12.03 -22.49
CA GLY A 107 4.13 13.33 -21.98
C GLY A 107 5.36 13.89 -22.73
N LYS A 108 6.38 13.06 -22.94
CA LYS A 108 7.59 13.41 -23.70
C LYS A 108 7.28 13.78 -25.15
N GLU A 109 6.49 12.96 -25.83
CA GLU A 109 6.08 13.21 -27.22
C GLU A 109 5.40 14.57 -27.37
N ARG A 110 4.44 14.88 -26.48
CA ARG A 110 3.69 16.12 -26.51
C ARG A 110 4.53 17.33 -26.18
N LEU A 111 5.43 17.20 -25.21
CA LEU A 111 6.37 18.27 -24.89
C LEU A 111 7.25 18.61 -26.09
N GLN A 112 7.77 17.59 -26.79
CA GLN A 112 8.60 17.79 -28.00
C GLN A 112 7.80 18.46 -29.13
N LYS A 113 6.57 17.99 -29.41
CA LYS A 113 5.69 18.60 -30.40
C LYS A 113 5.41 20.08 -30.08
N SER A 114 5.07 20.37 -28.83
CA SER A 114 4.83 21.73 -28.36
C SER A 114 6.07 22.63 -28.53
N GLN A 115 7.26 22.12 -28.20
CA GLN A 115 8.53 22.83 -28.40
C GLN A 115 8.82 23.11 -29.88
N ASN A 116 8.36 22.26 -30.79
CA ASN A 116 8.42 22.46 -32.24
C ASN A 116 7.36 23.44 -32.78
N GLY A 117 6.49 23.99 -31.90
CA GLY A 117 5.41 24.91 -32.31
C GLY A 117 4.17 24.20 -32.86
N GLU A 118 4.07 22.89 -32.69
CA GLU A 118 2.90 22.13 -33.09
C GLU A 118 1.78 22.24 -32.02
N THR A 119 0.53 22.28 -32.50
CA THR A 119 -0.62 22.21 -31.60
C THR A 119 -0.79 20.78 -31.08
N VAL A 120 -0.83 20.61 -29.75
CA VAL A 120 -1.06 19.32 -29.09
C VAL A 120 -2.36 19.33 -28.31
N LYS A 121 -3.10 18.22 -28.35
CA LYS A 121 -4.26 18.03 -27.48
C LYS A 121 -3.77 17.65 -26.09
N PRO A 122 -4.39 18.18 -25.02
CA PRO A 122 -4.17 17.66 -23.66
C PRO A 122 -4.53 16.17 -23.58
N HIS A 123 -3.96 15.47 -22.60
CA HIS A 123 -4.28 14.07 -22.30
C HIS A 123 -4.78 13.92 -20.87
N VAL A 124 -5.88 13.22 -20.70
CA VAL A 124 -6.45 12.84 -19.42
C VAL A 124 -6.49 11.32 -19.32
N VAL A 125 -6.24 10.76 -18.15
CA VAL A 125 -6.44 9.33 -17.89
C VAL A 125 -7.81 9.16 -17.26
N CYS A 126 -8.77 8.60 -18.01
CA CYS A 126 -10.15 8.56 -17.55
C CYS A 126 -10.41 7.49 -16.49
N GLU A 127 -9.54 6.47 -16.42
CA GLU A 127 -9.46 5.59 -15.26
C GLU A 127 -8.02 5.16 -15.04
N TYR A 128 -7.58 5.19 -13.78
CA TYR A 128 -6.32 4.65 -13.32
C TYR A 128 -6.39 4.25 -11.86
N ALA A 129 -5.33 3.62 -11.36
CA ALA A 129 -5.20 3.27 -9.95
C ALA A 129 -6.44 2.53 -9.42
N HIS A 130 -6.85 1.44 -10.13
CA HIS A 130 -8.01 0.61 -9.77
C HIS A 130 -7.97 0.24 -8.27
N ALA A 131 -8.86 0.87 -7.47
CA ALA A 131 -8.73 0.91 -6.03
C ALA A 131 -9.39 -0.27 -5.30
N MET A 132 -9.62 -1.37 -6.00
CA MET A 132 -10.25 -2.57 -5.46
C MET A 132 -9.37 -3.26 -4.41
N GLY A 133 -9.89 -3.46 -3.21
CA GLY A 133 -9.18 -4.12 -2.11
C GLY A 133 -7.88 -3.40 -1.72
N ASN A 134 -6.81 -4.16 -1.51
CA ASN A 134 -5.48 -3.64 -1.21
C ASN A 134 -4.78 -3.20 -2.51
N ALA A 135 -4.90 -1.93 -2.84
CA ALA A 135 -4.58 -1.39 -4.15
C ALA A 135 -3.93 -0.01 -4.11
N ILE A 136 -3.91 0.66 -5.28
CA ILE A 136 -3.30 1.95 -5.65
C ILE A 136 -1.78 2.01 -5.51
N GLY A 137 -1.09 0.92 -5.87
CA GLY A 137 0.37 0.95 -6.01
C GLY A 137 0.86 1.95 -7.06
N ASN A 138 2.05 2.47 -6.88
CA ASN A 138 2.71 3.43 -7.78
C ASN A 138 1.94 4.75 -8.00
N PHE A 139 1.05 5.12 -7.07
CA PHE A 139 0.24 6.32 -7.20
C PHE A 139 1.08 7.60 -7.27
N LYS A 140 2.18 7.64 -6.55
CA LYS A 140 3.17 8.72 -6.58
C LYS A 140 3.79 8.89 -7.97
N GLU A 141 4.21 7.81 -8.61
CA GLU A 141 4.87 7.85 -9.92
C GLU A 141 3.94 8.39 -11.02
N TYR A 142 2.62 8.10 -10.93
CA TYR A 142 1.63 8.75 -11.79
C TYR A 142 1.60 10.25 -11.58
N TRP A 143 1.55 10.72 -10.32
CA TRP A 143 1.48 12.15 -10.00
C TRP A 143 2.75 12.89 -10.36
N GLU A 144 3.93 12.31 -10.14
CA GLU A 144 5.21 12.87 -10.60
C GLU A 144 5.25 13.01 -12.14
N THR A 145 4.62 12.07 -12.85
CA THR A 145 4.53 12.12 -14.32
C THR A 145 3.55 13.19 -14.79
N TYR A 146 2.36 13.30 -14.19
CA TYR A 146 1.41 14.37 -14.50
C TYR A 146 2.03 15.77 -14.30
N GLU A 147 2.72 15.97 -13.20
CA GLU A 147 3.33 17.27 -12.87
C GLU A 147 4.51 17.63 -13.76
N ARG A 148 5.21 16.64 -14.27
CA ARG A 148 6.37 16.85 -15.16
C ARG A 148 5.99 17.33 -16.55
N TYR A 149 4.84 16.92 -17.05
CA TYR A 149 4.43 17.19 -18.43
C TYR A 149 3.11 17.97 -18.49
N PRO A 150 3.17 19.29 -18.86
CA PRO A 150 1.98 20.17 -18.84
C PRO A 150 0.81 19.72 -19.71
N ALA A 151 1.05 18.88 -20.72
CA ALA A 151 -0.02 18.33 -21.56
C ALA A 151 -0.75 17.14 -20.93
N LEU A 152 -0.26 16.59 -19.82
CA LEU A 152 -0.93 15.58 -19.02
C LEU A 152 -1.75 16.30 -17.94
N VAL A 153 -3.07 16.27 -18.04
CA VAL A 153 -3.94 17.09 -17.18
C VAL A 153 -4.48 16.36 -15.95
N GLY A 154 -4.00 15.14 -15.71
CA GLY A 154 -4.36 14.31 -14.56
C GLY A 154 -5.20 13.10 -14.95
N GLY A 155 -5.81 12.49 -13.93
CA GLY A 155 -6.60 11.27 -14.10
C GLY A 155 -7.68 11.11 -13.03
N PHE A 156 -8.52 10.09 -13.21
CA PHE A 156 -9.62 9.75 -12.33
C PHE A 156 -9.43 8.33 -11.80
N ILE A 157 -9.39 8.19 -10.48
CA ILE A 157 -9.27 6.89 -9.80
C ILE A 157 -10.58 6.12 -9.97
N TRP A 158 -10.54 4.87 -10.36
CA TRP A 158 -11.67 3.96 -10.27
C TRP A 158 -11.60 3.14 -8.98
N ASP A 159 -12.49 3.36 -7.92
CA ASP A 159 -13.37 4.51 -7.85
C ASP A 159 -13.30 5.17 -6.45
N TRP A 160 -14.32 5.89 -6.01
CA TRP A 160 -14.27 6.66 -4.77
C TRP A 160 -14.65 5.84 -3.54
N VAL A 161 -15.73 5.06 -3.59
CA VAL A 161 -16.30 4.37 -2.42
C VAL A 161 -16.80 2.99 -2.77
N ASP A 162 -16.44 2.00 -1.93
CA ASP A 162 -17.00 0.66 -2.03
C ASP A 162 -18.53 0.68 -2.00
N GLN A 163 -19.18 -0.12 -2.85
CA GLN A 163 -20.63 -0.16 -3.03
C GLN A 163 -21.24 -1.45 -2.45
N SER A 164 -20.62 -2.07 -1.46
CA SER A 164 -21.14 -3.24 -0.75
C SER A 164 -22.22 -2.88 0.26
N ILE A 165 -23.02 -3.86 0.65
CA ILE A 165 -24.17 -3.71 1.52
C ILE A 165 -23.90 -4.37 2.88
N LYS A 166 -24.14 -3.64 3.97
CA LYS A 166 -23.94 -4.16 5.33
C LYS A 166 -24.99 -5.21 5.67
N MET A 167 -24.57 -6.42 5.97
CA MET A 167 -25.42 -7.56 6.34
C MET A 167 -24.93 -8.19 7.65
N PRO A 168 -25.84 -8.76 8.50
CA PRO A 168 -25.41 -9.54 9.66
C PRO A 168 -24.71 -10.82 9.22
N THR A 169 -23.72 -11.27 10.02
CA THR A 169 -23.16 -12.61 9.86
C THR A 169 -24.22 -13.69 10.05
N PRO A 170 -24.05 -14.92 9.52
CA PRO A 170 -25.04 -15.98 9.63
C PRO A 170 -25.45 -16.34 11.07
N ASP A 171 -24.54 -16.14 12.03
CA ASP A 171 -24.78 -16.37 13.46
C ASP A 171 -25.34 -15.12 14.19
N GLY A 172 -25.39 -13.99 13.50
CA GLY A 172 -25.87 -12.72 14.05
C GLY A 172 -24.94 -12.03 15.05
N SER A 173 -23.70 -12.53 15.21
CA SER A 173 -22.75 -12.00 16.19
C SER A 173 -22.05 -10.70 15.73
N ASP A 174 -21.95 -10.49 14.42
CA ASP A 174 -21.26 -9.37 13.80
C ASP A 174 -21.93 -9.03 12.45
N TYR A 175 -21.27 -8.22 11.65
CA TYR A 175 -21.72 -7.90 10.29
C TYR A 175 -20.58 -8.11 9.28
N TYR A 176 -20.97 -8.22 8.01
CA TYR A 176 -20.05 -8.21 6.88
C TYR A 176 -20.59 -7.31 5.77
N MET A 177 -19.75 -6.95 4.84
CA MET A 177 -20.09 -6.19 3.64
C MET A 177 -20.38 -7.15 2.50
N ALA A 178 -21.66 -7.31 2.16
CA ALA A 178 -22.13 -8.24 1.12
C ALA A 178 -21.95 -7.66 -0.28
N PHE A 179 -21.69 -8.55 -1.23
CA PHE A 179 -21.48 -8.24 -2.66
C PHE A 179 -22.23 -9.23 -3.55
N GLY A 180 -22.00 -9.18 -4.87
CA GLY A 180 -22.70 -10.03 -5.83
C GLY A 180 -22.57 -11.52 -5.54
N GLY A 181 -23.71 -12.22 -5.48
CA GLY A 181 -23.82 -13.63 -5.14
C GLY A 181 -24.25 -13.91 -3.71
N ASP A 182 -24.02 -12.99 -2.75
CA ASP A 182 -24.42 -13.16 -1.34
C ASP A 182 -25.93 -13.16 -1.14
N PHE A 183 -26.67 -12.62 -2.10
CA PHE A 183 -28.13 -12.56 -2.10
C PHE A 183 -28.79 -13.70 -2.89
N GLY A 184 -28.01 -14.68 -3.35
CA GLY A 184 -28.46 -15.75 -4.23
C GLY A 184 -28.71 -15.29 -5.68
N ASP A 185 -28.22 -14.13 -6.03
CA ASP A 185 -28.31 -13.56 -7.38
C ASP A 185 -27.35 -14.26 -8.35
N THR A 186 -27.86 -14.49 -9.58
CA THR A 186 -27.10 -15.14 -10.65
C THR A 186 -27.67 -14.68 -12.01
N PRO A 187 -26.82 -14.26 -12.99
CA PRO A 187 -25.37 -14.06 -12.87
C PRO A 187 -24.97 -12.88 -11.99
N ASN A 188 -23.71 -12.85 -11.50
CA ASN A 188 -23.16 -11.74 -10.75
C ASN A 188 -21.63 -11.62 -11.00
N ASP A 189 -21.05 -10.47 -10.64
CA ASP A 189 -19.62 -10.17 -10.78
C ASP A 189 -18.86 -10.20 -9.43
N GLY A 190 -19.43 -10.86 -8.41
CA GLY A 190 -18.83 -10.99 -7.09
C GLY A 190 -18.60 -9.63 -6.44
N ASN A 191 -17.39 -9.42 -5.92
CA ASN A 191 -17.00 -8.19 -5.24
C ASN A 191 -16.56 -7.05 -6.20
N PHE A 192 -16.89 -7.11 -7.50
CA PHE A 192 -16.50 -6.07 -8.47
C PHE A 192 -17.25 -4.73 -8.27
N CYS A 193 -18.08 -4.62 -7.27
CA CYS A 193 -18.72 -3.38 -6.79
C CYS A 193 -17.92 -2.71 -5.65
N THR A 194 -16.72 -3.21 -5.28
CA THR A 194 -15.92 -2.72 -4.15
C THR A 194 -14.55 -2.23 -4.60
N ASN A 195 -14.58 -1.20 -5.44
CA ASN A 195 -13.40 -0.60 -6.06
C ASN A 195 -12.98 0.72 -5.37
N GLY A 196 -13.53 1.01 -4.20
CA GLY A 196 -13.43 2.32 -3.56
C GLY A 196 -12.08 2.60 -2.91
N VAL A 197 -11.66 3.87 -2.98
CA VAL A 197 -10.58 4.43 -2.15
C VAL A 197 -10.96 4.38 -0.67
N ILE A 198 -12.26 4.53 -0.34
CA ILE A 198 -12.80 4.42 1.02
C ILE A 198 -13.80 3.25 1.10
N PHE A 199 -13.97 2.72 2.31
CA PHE A 199 -14.90 1.61 2.55
C PHE A 199 -16.37 2.03 2.44
N SER A 200 -17.27 1.04 2.29
CA SER A 200 -18.72 1.25 2.17
C SER A 200 -19.34 1.98 3.36
N ASP A 201 -18.80 1.80 4.56
CA ASP A 201 -19.21 2.50 5.79
C ASP A 201 -18.63 3.91 5.92
N ARG A 202 -17.89 4.38 4.89
CA ARG A 202 -17.20 5.68 4.81
C ARG A 202 -15.97 5.82 5.69
N THR A 203 -15.49 4.76 6.31
CA THR A 203 -14.19 4.77 6.97
C THR A 203 -13.05 4.82 5.96
N TYR A 204 -11.92 5.40 6.35
CA TYR A 204 -10.77 5.58 5.48
C TYR A 204 -9.91 4.32 5.46
N SER A 205 -9.52 3.91 4.26
CA SER A 205 -8.48 2.89 4.05
C SER A 205 -7.09 3.55 3.95
N ALA A 206 -6.03 2.74 3.99
CA ALA A 206 -4.67 3.21 3.74
C ALA A 206 -4.53 3.93 2.37
N LYS A 207 -5.35 3.54 1.38
CA LYS A 207 -5.44 4.19 0.06
C LYS A 207 -5.86 5.65 0.14
N ALA A 208 -6.83 5.97 1.00
CA ALA A 208 -7.33 7.33 1.17
C ALA A 208 -6.24 8.29 1.67
N TYR A 209 -5.38 7.81 2.56
CA TYR A 209 -4.24 8.59 3.04
C TYR A 209 -3.17 8.79 1.94
N GLU A 210 -2.95 7.79 1.09
CA GLU A 210 -2.04 7.91 -0.06
C GLU A 210 -2.57 8.92 -1.08
N VAL A 211 -3.88 8.91 -1.37
CA VAL A 211 -4.55 9.92 -2.21
C VAL A 211 -4.40 11.31 -1.59
N LYS A 212 -4.67 11.47 -0.29
CA LYS A 212 -4.47 12.74 0.44
C LYS A 212 -3.02 13.23 0.30
N LYS A 213 -2.05 12.35 0.44
CA LYS A 213 -0.62 12.67 0.34
C LYS A 213 -0.26 13.22 -1.04
N MET A 214 -0.70 12.58 -2.11
CA MET A 214 -0.38 13.02 -3.46
C MET A 214 -1.12 14.30 -3.87
N HIS A 215 -2.31 14.56 -3.31
CA HIS A 215 -3.09 15.78 -3.56
C HIS A 215 -2.83 16.93 -2.57
N GLN A 216 -1.86 16.77 -1.66
CA GLN A 216 -1.57 17.80 -0.66
C GLN A 216 -1.16 19.14 -1.31
N PRO A 217 -1.61 20.28 -0.74
CA PRO A 217 -1.41 21.60 -1.37
C PRO A 217 0.01 22.15 -1.18
N VAL A 218 0.79 21.60 -0.28
CA VAL A 218 2.16 22.04 0.02
C VAL A 218 3.12 20.88 -0.19
N TRP A 219 4.13 21.10 -1.02
CA TRP A 219 5.23 20.14 -1.18
C TRP A 219 6.51 20.70 -0.57
N VAL A 220 7.31 19.80 0.02
CA VAL A 220 8.61 20.11 0.57
C VAL A 220 9.65 19.24 -0.12
N GLU A 221 10.77 19.84 -0.51
CA GLU A 221 11.91 19.16 -1.11
C GLU A 221 13.16 19.48 -0.30
N ALA A 222 13.91 18.46 0.14
CA ALA A 222 15.18 18.66 0.82
C ALA A 222 16.26 19.09 -0.17
N MET A 223 16.93 20.20 0.11
CA MET A 223 18.02 20.75 -0.72
C MET A 223 19.41 20.49 -0.11
N GLY A 224 19.47 19.83 1.04
CA GLY A 224 20.68 19.62 1.82
C GLY A 224 21.05 20.79 2.72
N SER A 225 21.97 20.56 3.64
CA SER A 225 22.47 21.58 4.58
C SER A 225 21.38 22.34 5.34
N GLY A 226 20.34 21.65 5.79
CA GLY A 226 19.23 22.24 6.52
C GLY A 226 18.29 23.15 5.70
N LYS A 227 18.42 23.13 4.38
CA LYS A 227 17.58 23.91 3.46
C LYS A 227 16.47 23.05 2.86
N TYR A 228 15.27 23.63 2.78
CA TYR A 228 14.09 22.99 2.22
C TYR A 228 13.35 23.95 1.30
N LYS A 229 12.95 23.47 0.12
CA LYS A 229 12.12 24.23 -0.81
C LYS A 229 10.65 23.88 -0.53
N LEU A 230 9.88 24.89 -0.17
CA LEU A 230 8.42 24.81 -0.05
C LEU A 230 7.80 25.24 -1.38
N THR A 231 6.85 24.45 -1.88
CA THR A 231 6.10 24.76 -3.11
C THR A 231 4.61 24.78 -2.81
N ASN A 232 3.95 25.89 -3.12
CA ASN A 232 2.50 25.97 -3.13
C ASN A 232 1.96 25.36 -4.44
N LYS A 233 1.24 24.25 -4.34
CA LYS A 233 0.66 23.56 -5.51
C LYS A 233 -0.76 24.01 -5.84
N ARG A 234 -1.37 24.88 -5.04
CA ARG A 234 -2.67 25.47 -5.34
C ARG A 234 -2.57 26.36 -6.59
N PHE A 235 -3.60 26.31 -7.44
CA PHE A 235 -3.66 27.10 -8.67
C PHE A 235 -4.18 28.52 -8.47
N HIS A 236 -4.98 28.77 -7.41
CA HIS A 236 -5.76 29.99 -7.27
C HIS A 236 -5.67 30.65 -5.89
N ALA A 237 -4.95 30.05 -4.93
CA ALA A 237 -4.88 30.55 -3.57
C ALA A 237 -3.44 30.49 -3.03
N GLY A 238 -3.08 31.48 -2.20
CA GLY A 238 -1.88 31.48 -1.39
C GLY A 238 -1.94 30.45 -0.25
N LEU A 239 -0.92 30.43 0.60
CA LEU A 239 -0.85 29.59 1.81
C LEU A 239 -1.13 30.35 3.10
N ASP A 240 -1.68 31.58 3.02
CA ASP A 240 -1.89 32.44 4.21
C ASP A 240 -2.90 31.88 5.21
N ASP A 241 -3.75 30.95 4.77
CA ASP A 241 -4.71 30.20 5.59
C ASP A 241 -4.07 29.05 6.39
N LEU A 242 -2.80 28.73 6.13
CA LEU A 242 -2.06 27.66 6.78
C LEU A 242 -0.97 28.19 7.72
N TYR A 243 -0.66 27.42 8.75
CA TYR A 243 0.58 27.54 9.50
C TYR A 243 1.41 26.27 9.35
N GLY A 244 2.73 26.43 9.43
CA GLY A 244 3.67 25.31 9.36
C GLY A 244 4.39 25.08 10.67
N ARG A 245 4.65 23.85 10.99
CA ARG A 245 5.52 23.42 12.09
C ARG A 245 6.45 22.32 11.64
N TYR A 246 7.51 22.09 12.39
CA TYR A 246 8.40 20.96 12.18
C TYR A 246 8.80 20.31 13.50
N GLU A 247 9.09 19.03 13.44
CA GLU A 247 9.56 18.21 14.54
C GLU A 247 10.82 17.48 14.12
N ILE A 248 11.79 17.37 15.00
CA ILE A 248 12.97 16.54 14.81
C ILE A 248 12.88 15.36 15.76
N GLU A 249 12.99 14.18 15.19
CA GLU A 249 12.85 12.90 15.87
C GLU A 249 14.22 12.21 15.95
N GLU A 250 14.51 11.59 17.10
CA GLU A 250 15.61 10.71 17.38
C GLU A 250 15.07 9.31 17.65
N ASP A 251 15.38 8.33 16.80
CA ASP A 251 14.89 6.94 16.91
C ASP A 251 13.36 6.86 17.14
N GLY A 252 12.60 7.72 16.44
CA GLY A 252 11.14 7.81 16.52
C GLY A 252 10.59 8.58 17.73
N ARG A 253 11.45 9.26 18.51
CA ARG A 253 11.04 10.14 19.62
C ARG A 253 11.28 11.60 19.23
N VAL A 254 10.29 12.45 19.38
CA VAL A 254 10.43 13.90 19.18
C VAL A 254 11.41 14.47 20.22
N VAL A 255 12.49 15.07 19.75
CA VAL A 255 13.52 15.73 20.59
C VAL A 255 13.53 17.24 20.43
N PHE A 256 12.93 17.76 19.38
CA PHE A 256 12.78 19.19 19.14
C PHE A 256 11.54 19.47 18.30
N SER A 257 10.87 20.61 18.59
CA SER A 257 9.75 21.12 17.80
C SER A 257 9.90 22.61 17.56
N GLY A 258 9.50 23.08 16.39
CA GLY A 258 9.53 24.49 16.03
C GLY A 258 8.41 24.87 15.08
N ASN A 259 8.10 26.16 15.02
CA ASN A 259 7.18 26.71 14.04
C ASN A 259 7.96 27.26 12.85
N LEU A 260 7.36 27.16 11.67
CA LEU A 260 7.84 27.90 10.50
C LEU A 260 7.41 29.37 10.60
N GLU A 261 8.17 30.24 9.95
CA GLU A 261 7.74 31.62 9.74
C GLU A 261 6.44 31.65 8.94
N GLU A 262 5.80 32.81 8.88
CA GLU A 262 4.55 32.99 8.16
C GLU A 262 4.63 32.45 6.71
N LEU A 263 3.62 31.64 6.35
CA LEU A 263 3.53 31.00 5.04
C LEU A 263 2.87 31.94 4.01
N SER A 264 3.45 33.12 3.79
CA SER A 264 3.02 33.98 2.67
C SER A 264 3.70 33.49 1.40
N LEU A 265 2.96 32.72 0.61
CA LEU A 265 3.45 32.10 -0.64
C LEU A 265 2.31 32.04 -1.65
N ASP A 266 2.44 32.79 -2.73
CA ASP A 266 1.43 32.87 -3.79
C ASP A 266 1.18 31.51 -4.45
N ALA A 267 0.05 31.41 -5.16
CA ALA A 267 -0.28 30.22 -5.95
C ALA A 267 0.86 29.87 -6.94
N GLN A 268 1.16 28.58 -7.10
CA GLN A 268 2.16 28.04 -8.02
C GLN A 268 3.58 28.62 -7.83
N SER A 269 3.89 29.15 -6.62
CA SER A 269 5.21 29.68 -6.29
C SER A 269 5.96 28.82 -5.29
N SER A 270 7.25 29.10 -5.12
CA SER A 270 8.13 28.36 -4.20
C SER A 270 9.03 29.32 -3.42
N LYS A 271 9.36 28.95 -2.18
CA LYS A 271 10.41 29.60 -1.39
C LYS A 271 11.33 28.59 -0.71
N VAL A 272 12.56 29.00 -0.45
CA VAL A 272 13.51 28.19 0.33
C VAL A 272 13.50 28.67 1.76
N ILE A 273 13.34 27.73 2.70
CA ILE A 273 13.49 27.94 4.14
C ILE A 273 14.76 27.26 4.63
N THR A 274 15.29 27.72 5.75
CA THR A 274 16.42 27.08 6.42
C THR A 274 15.99 26.72 7.85
N ILE A 275 16.23 25.47 8.23
CA ILE A 275 16.03 24.97 9.58
C ILE A 275 17.38 24.88 10.26
N ASP A 276 17.54 25.63 11.35
CA ASP A 276 18.75 25.54 12.20
C ASP A 276 18.56 24.44 13.24
N ASP A 277 19.20 23.30 12.98
CA ASP A 277 19.24 22.14 13.87
C ASP A 277 20.55 22.07 14.70
N SER A 278 21.37 23.10 14.68
CA SER A 278 22.68 23.16 15.36
C SER A 278 22.60 22.98 16.88
N ARG A 279 21.42 23.27 17.46
CA ARG A 279 21.15 23.10 18.90
C ARG A 279 20.92 21.64 19.31
N ILE A 280 20.70 20.74 18.33
CA ILE A 280 20.42 19.33 18.60
C ILE A 280 21.73 18.59 18.73
N LYS A 281 21.99 18.12 19.94
CA LYS A 281 23.15 17.26 20.20
C LYS A 281 22.85 15.84 19.71
N ARG A 282 23.24 15.54 18.48
CA ARG A 282 23.02 14.20 17.90
C ARG A 282 23.86 13.13 18.61
N LEU A 283 23.20 12.02 18.95
CA LEU A 283 23.86 10.86 19.52
C LEU A 283 24.50 10.03 18.41
N PRO A 284 25.75 9.55 18.59
CA PRO A 284 26.37 8.66 17.62
C PRO A 284 25.55 7.38 17.45
N GLY A 285 25.22 7.06 16.21
CA GLY A 285 24.47 5.85 15.86
C GLY A 285 22.95 5.94 15.97
N ALA A 286 22.40 7.04 16.47
CA ALA A 286 20.95 7.28 16.43
C ALA A 286 20.50 7.78 15.06
N GLU A 287 19.31 7.40 14.65
CA GLU A 287 18.67 7.83 13.40
C GLU A 287 17.84 9.08 13.65
N TYR A 288 18.01 10.09 12.79
CA TYR A 288 17.28 11.36 12.93
C TYR A 288 16.43 11.63 11.70
N PHE A 289 15.19 12.07 11.96
CA PHE A 289 14.26 12.57 10.94
C PHE A 289 13.79 13.98 11.28
N ILE A 290 13.42 14.74 10.25
CA ILE A 290 12.64 15.95 10.37
C ILE A 290 11.30 15.74 9.69
N LYS A 291 10.20 16.05 10.40
CA LYS A 291 8.84 16.02 9.87
C LYS A 291 8.29 17.44 9.83
N PHE A 292 7.77 17.83 8.68
CA PHE A 292 7.01 19.06 8.48
C PHE A 292 5.52 18.77 8.51
N SER A 293 4.72 19.67 9.11
CA SER A 293 3.27 19.62 9.11
C SER A 293 2.70 20.99 8.77
N PHE A 294 1.71 21.04 7.89
CA PHE A 294 1.00 22.24 7.47
C PHE A 294 -0.46 22.09 7.83
N CYS A 295 -0.96 22.99 8.67
CA CYS A 295 -2.28 22.88 9.29
C CYS A 295 -3.11 24.13 9.02
N GLN A 296 -4.44 23.97 8.99
CA GLN A 296 -5.39 25.07 8.86
C GLN A 296 -5.33 26.00 10.10
N LYS A 297 -5.34 27.32 9.87
CA LYS A 297 -5.42 28.33 10.95
C LYS A 297 -6.81 28.45 11.55
N GLN A 298 -7.85 28.20 10.79
CA GLN A 298 -9.25 28.43 11.16
C GLN A 298 -10.12 27.25 10.76
N ASP A 299 -11.30 27.17 11.38
CA ASP A 299 -12.33 26.23 10.98
C ASP A 299 -12.79 26.50 9.55
N THR A 300 -13.01 25.44 8.81
CA THR A 300 -13.65 25.45 7.49
C THR A 300 -14.90 24.58 7.52
N GLU A 301 -15.70 24.57 6.46
CA GLU A 301 -16.89 23.71 6.38
C GLU A 301 -16.59 22.21 6.38
N TRP A 302 -15.34 21.83 6.11
CA TRP A 302 -14.93 20.43 5.93
C TRP A 302 -13.90 19.96 6.96
N ALA A 303 -13.25 20.86 7.73
CA ALA A 303 -12.32 20.49 8.80
C ALA A 303 -12.15 21.63 9.83
N GLU A 304 -11.81 21.26 11.05
CA GLU A 304 -11.52 22.17 12.15
C GLU A 304 -10.12 22.81 12.02
N ALA A 305 -9.90 23.90 12.73
CA ALA A 305 -8.58 24.51 12.88
C ALA A 305 -7.58 23.48 13.44
N GLY A 306 -6.36 23.50 12.92
CA GLY A 306 -5.34 22.51 13.27
C GLY A 306 -5.35 21.24 12.42
N TYR A 307 -6.34 21.06 11.55
CA TYR A 307 -6.33 19.91 10.64
C TYR A 307 -5.08 19.94 9.72
N GLU A 308 -4.30 18.84 9.72
CA GLU A 308 -3.10 18.70 8.87
C GLU A 308 -3.50 18.43 7.42
N VAL A 309 -3.23 19.40 6.54
CA VAL A 309 -3.53 19.31 5.10
C VAL A 309 -2.35 18.81 4.27
N ALA A 310 -1.14 18.94 4.79
CA ALA A 310 0.07 18.46 4.13
C ALA A 310 1.14 18.12 5.17
N SER A 311 1.95 17.13 4.89
CA SER A 311 3.10 16.77 5.71
C SER A 311 4.20 16.10 4.89
N GLU A 312 5.47 16.18 5.37
CA GLU A 312 6.62 15.56 4.74
C GLU A 312 7.66 15.16 5.78
N GLN A 313 8.36 14.06 5.56
CA GLN A 313 9.44 13.62 6.45
C GLN A 313 10.73 13.38 5.65
N PHE A 314 11.83 13.88 6.19
CA PHE A 314 13.16 13.68 5.62
C PHE A 314 14.10 13.09 6.65
N LYS A 315 14.94 12.17 6.18
CA LYS A 315 16.02 11.61 6.97
C LYS A 315 17.17 12.61 7.10
N LEU A 316 17.64 12.83 8.31
CA LEU A 316 18.76 13.73 8.62
C LEU A 316 20.08 13.01 8.84
N SER A 317 20.04 11.79 9.35
CA SER A 317 21.24 10.95 9.54
C SER A 317 20.87 9.47 9.55
N ASP A 318 21.86 8.63 9.22
CA ASP A 318 21.71 7.18 9.27
C ASP A 318 21.95 6.65 10.69
N SER A 319 21.17 5.60 11.05
CA SER A 319 21.44 4.80 12.23
C SER A 319 22.72 3.97 12.07
N ALA A 320 23.35 3.63 13.19
CA ALA A 320 24.33 2.56 13.19
C ALA A 320 23.63 1.22 12.89
N LYS A 321 24.29 0.38 12.10
CA LYS A 321 23.78 -0.98 11.91
C LYS A 321 23.81 -1.75 13.22
N PRO A 322 22.78 -2.52 13.56
CA PRO A 322 22.78 -3.35 14.75
C PRO A 322 23.94 -4.35 14.67
N ILE A 323 24.66 -4.49 15.77
CA ILE A 323 25.74 -5.46 15.90
C ILE A 323 25.26 -6.52 16.90
N PHE A 324 25.18 -7.75 16.43
CA PHE A 324 24.93 -8.88 17.32
C PHE A 324 26.10 -9.03 18.31
N LYS A 325 25.83 -8.83 19.58
CA LYS A 325 26.77 -9.04 20.68
C LYS A 325 26.14 -10.03 21.64
N SER A 326 26.64 -11.26 21.68
CA SER A 326 26.26 -12.17 22.76
C SER A 326 26.99 -11.77 24.04
N GLU A 327 26.25 -11.75 25.14
CA GLU A 327 26.87 -11.61 26.45
C GLU A 327 27.68 -12.87 26.80
N LYS A 328 28.76 -12.67 27.59
CA LYS A 328 29.50 -13.81 28.14
C LYS A 328 28.63 -14.51 29.16
N GLY A 329 28.47 -15.82 29.04
CA GLY A 329 27.68 -16.62 29.96
C GLY A 329 27.84 -18.11 29.70
N SER A 330 27.21 -18.89 30.56
CA SER A 330 27.16 -20.35 30.38
C SER A 330 26.01 -20.68 29.41
N ILE A 331 26.32 -21.43 28.39
CA ILE A 331 25.38 -21.98 27.44
C ILE A 331 25.59 -23.49 27.31
N GLU A 332 24.54 -24.26 27.35
CA GLU A 332 24.57 -25.71 27.21
C GLU A 332 24.04 -26.11 25.85
N LEU A 333 24.62 -27.11 25.23
CA LEU A 333 24.14 -27.76 24.02
C LEU A 333 23.89 -29.22 24.31
N VAL A 334 22.68 -29.68 24.09
CA VAL A 334 22.30 -31.08 24.25
C VAL A 334 21.76 -31.59 22.91
N GLU A 335 22.31 -32.68 22.42
CA GLU A 335 21.80 -33.38 21.24
C GLU A 335 20.90 -34.55 21.68
N THR A 336 19.74 -34.62 21.04
CA THR A 336 18.81 -35.74 21.17
C THR A 336 18.65 -36.47 19.84
N SER A 337 17.83 -37.54 19.80
CA SER A 337 17.46 -38.21 18.53
C SER A 337 16.82 -37.22 17.53
N ASP A 338 16.01 -36.27 18.00
CA ASP A 338 15.07 -35.50 17.19
C ASP A 338 15.42 -33.99 17.11
N ALA A 339 16.29 -33.50 18.01
CA ALA A 339 16.59 -32.08 18.11
C ALA A 339 17.96 -31.76 18.71
N TYR A 340 18.38 -30.49 18.53
CA TYR A 340 19.40 -29.84 19.32
C TYR A 340 18.72 -28.86 20.30
N LEU A 341 19.06 -28.97 21.58
CA LEU A 341 18.56 -28.09 22.64
C LEU A 341 19.70 -27.16 23.05
N VAL A 342 19.45 -25.86 22.98
CA VAL A 342 20.38 -24.84 23.43
C VAL A 342 19.80 -24.16 24.66
N LYS A 343 20.46 -24.29 25.82
CA LYS A 343 19.95 -23.83 27.11
C LYS A 343 20.86 -22.76 27.70
N GLY A 344 20.27 -21.67 28.13
CA GLY A 344 20.90 -20.66 28.98
C GLY A 344 20.25 -20.60 30.35
N LEU A 345 20.52 -19.55 31.10
CA LEU A 345 20.02 -19.41 32.47
C LEU A 345 18.49 -19.29 32.51
N GLN A 346 17.89 -18.58 31.56
CA GLN A 346 16.46 -18.24 31.56
C GLN A 346 15.74 -18.70 30.29
N PHE A 347 16.45 -19.31 29.33
CA PHE A 347 15.86 -19.73 28.08
C PHE A 347 16.25 -21.15 27.68
N GLU A 348 15.40 -21.74 26.85
CA GLU A 348 15.66 -22.96 26.10
C GLU A 348 15.19 -22.79 24.66
N ALA A 349 16.07 -23.01 23.67
CA ALA A 349 15.76 -23.01 22.25
C ALA A 349 15.90 -24.43 21.70
N THR A 350 14.90 -24.92 20.98
CA THR A 350 14.85 -26.23 20.35
C THR A 350 14.97 -26.11 18.83
N PHE A 351 15.94 -26.81 18.25
CA PHE A 351 16.14 -26.88 16.80
C PHE A 351 15.79 -28.31 16.33
N SER A 352 14.67 -28.45 15.64
CA SER A 352 14.15 -29.74 15.18
C SER A 352 14.94 -30.28 14.00
N LYS A 353 15.37 -31.55 14.09
CA LYS A 353 16.03 -32.22 12.98
C LYS A 353 15.06 -32.55 11.84
N GLN A 354 13.80 -32.79 12.17
CA GLN A 354 12.76 -33.11 11.19
C GLN A 354 12.24 -31.84 10.48
N GLU A 355 12.03 -30.76 11.23
CA GLU A 355 11.50 -29.50 10.68
C GLU A 355 12.60 -28.60 10.10
N GLY A 356 13.88 -28.91 10.33
CA GLY A 356 15.00 -28.14 9.78
C GLY A 356 15.04 -26.69 10.23
N THR A 357 14.50 -26.38 11.42
CA THR A 357 14.37 -25.01 11.91
C THR A 357 14.31 -24.96 13.43
N ILE A 358 14.34 -23.74 13.99
CA ILE A 358 13.95 -23.54 15.40
C ILE A 358 12.46 -23.86 15.53
N SER A 359 12.10 -24.82 16.38
CA SER A 359 10.72 -25.31 16.55
C SER A 359 10.09 -24.87 17.86
N ALA A 360 10.88 -24.56 18.90
CA ALA A 360 10.40 -24.04 20.16
C ALA A 360 11.39 -23.06 20.77
N TYR A 361 10.87 -22.13 21.54
CA TYR A 361 11.65 -21.24 22.39
C TYR A 361 10.85 -20.93 23.65
N THR A 362 11.48 -21.07 24.81
CA THR A 362 10.92 -20.66 26.10
C THR A 362 11.80 -19.60 26.74
N LEU A 363 11.19 -18.62 27.39
CA LEU A 363 11.85 -17.62 28.21
C LEU A 363 11.17 -17.60 29.59
N ASN A 364 11.93 -17.86 30.67
CA ASN A 364 11.35 -17.98 32.01
C ASN A 364 10.15 -18.93 32.05
N GLU A 365 10.27 -20.10 31.42
CA GLU A 365 9.23 -21.13 31.27
C GLU A 365 8.02 -20.74 30.42
N VAL A 366 7.95 -19.52 29.87
CA VAL A 366 6.90 -19.08 28.96
C VAL A 366 7.22 -19.53 27.53
N PRO A 367 6.37 -20.37 26.90
CA PRO A 367 6.56 -20.75 25.50
C PRO A 367 6.26 -19.55 24.59
N MET A 368 7.12 -19.34 23.60
CA MET A 368 7.05 -18.19 22.69
C MET A 368 6.89 -18.58 21.21
N ILE A 369 7.01 -19.85 20.88
CA ILE A 369 6.83 -20.39 19.52
C ILE A 369 5.82 -21.53 19.57
N SER A 370 4.75 -21.43 18.79
CA SER A 370 3.80 -22.52 18.52
C SER A 370 4.11 -23.21 17.20
N LYS A 371 4.64 -22.48 16.22
CA LYS A 371 5.20 -23.02 14.98
C LYS A 371 6.48 -22.31 14.62
N GLY A 372 7.50 -23.09 14.28
CA GLY A 372 8.83 -22.62 13.98
C GLY A 372 8.94 -21.79 12.70
N LEU A 373 10.14 -21.22 12.51
CA LEU A 373 10.46 -20.39 11.38
C LEU A 373 10.41 -21.17 10.08
N GLU A 374 9.57 -20.78 9.14
CA GLU A 374 9.46 -21.40 7.81
C GLU A 374 9.58 -20.37 6.68
N LEU A 375 10.15 -20.79 5.55
CA LEU A 375 10.21 -19.95 4.35
C LEU A 375 8.79 -19.62 3.88
N ASN A 376 8.55 -18.36 3.58
CA ASN A 376 7.29 -17.86 3.06
C ASN A 376 7.53 -17.13 1.73
N VAL A 377 7.01 -17.71 0.65
CA VAL A 377 7.06 -17.14 -0.72
C VAL A 377 5.66 -16.87 -1.27
N PHE A 378 4.65 -16.92 -0.41
CA PHE A 378 3.25 -16.75 -0.75
C PHE A 378 2.60 -15.66 0.10
N ARG A 379 1.72 -14.86 -0.51
CA ARG A 379 0.76 -14.00 0.15
C ARG A 379 -0.65 -14.30 -0.35
N ALA A 380 -1.67 -13.92 0.40
CA ALA A 380 -3.03 -13.99 -0.11
C ALA A 380 -3.16 -13.04 -1.32
N PRO A 381 -3.71 -13.51 -2.46
CA PRO A 381 -3.90 -12.67 -3.62
C PRO A 381 -4.79 -11.47 -3.30
N THR A 382 -4.40 -10.29 -3.77
CA THR A 382 -5.26 -9.11 -3.78
C THR A 382 -6.26 -9.20 -4.93
N ASP A 383 -7.27 -8.32 -4.92
CA ASP A 383 -8.26 -8.29 -6.00
C ASP A 383 -7.64 -8.01 -7.39
N ASN A 384 -6.55 -7.26 -7.42
CA ASN A 384 -5.84 -6.92 -8.66
C ASN A 384 -4.80 -7.96 -9.12
N ASP A 385 -4.58 -9.04 -8.37
CA ASP A 385 -3.62 -10.10 -8.73
C ASP A 385 -4.19 -11.14 -9.71
N LYS A 386 -5.44 -11.04 -10.14
CA LYS A 386 -6.15 -12.05 -10.98
C LYS A 386 -5.39 -12.51 -12.22
N GLN A 387 -4.49 -11.69 -12.74
CA GLN A 387 -3.70 -12.03 -13.94
C GLN A 387 -2.45 -12.86 -13.61
N VAL A 388 -1.94 -12.80 -12.37
CA VAL A 388 -0.66 -13.41 -11.98
C VAL A 388 -0.80 -14.52 -10.93
N ASP A 389 -1.86 -14.51 -10.13
CA ASP A 389 -2.05 -15.46 -9.03
C ASP A 389 -2.17 -16.91 -9.49
N GLY A 390 -2.60 -17.14 -10.73
CA GLY A 390 -2.67 -18.45 -11.34
C GLY A 390 -1.34 -19.20 -11.33
N ASP A 391 -0.24 -18.52 -11.61
CA ASP A 391 1.10 -19.08 -11.59
C ASP A 391 1.56 -19.46 -10.18
N TRP A 392 1.15 -18.70 -9.16
CA TRP A 392 1.49 -18.99 -7.77
C TRP A 392 0.90 -20.33 -7.31
N PHE A 393 -0.39 -20.56 -7.61
CA PHE A 393 -1.07 -21.81 -7.29
C PHE A 393 -0.56 -22.98 -8.11
N GLN A 394 -0.29 -22.76 -9.41
CA GLN A 394 0.24 -23.79 -10.29
C GLN A 394 1.63 -24.27 -9.86
N ASN A 395 2.47 -23.35 -9.36
CA ASN A 395 3.79 -23.66 -8.83
C ASN A 395 3.76 -24.11 -7.37
N GLY A 396 2.60 -24.10 -6.71
CA GLY A 396 2.41 -24.60 -5.35
C GLY A 396 3.04 -23.72 -4.28
N LEU A 397 3.14 -22.38 -4.51
CA LEU A 397 3.76 -21.45 -3.55
C LEU A 397 3.05 -21.45 -2.19
N ASN A 398 1.75 -21.69 -2.17
CA ASN A 398 0.92 -21.74 -0.96
C ASN A 398 1.04 -23.05 -0.15
N ARG A 399 1.77 -24.06 -0.67
CA ARG A 399 1.86 -25.41 -0.11
C ARG A 399 3.20 -26.08 -0.40
N MET A 400 4.28 -25.35 -0.23
CA MET A 400 5.62 -25.89 -0.42
C MET A 400 5.93 -26.94 0.64
N LEU A 401 6.58 -28.02 0.22
CA LEU A 401 7.03 -29.10 1.09
C LEU A 401 8.48 -28.89 1.48
N LEU A 402 8.76 -28.96 2.76
CA LEU A 402 10.10 -28.89 3.31
C LEU A 402 10.75 -30.28 3.35
N GLU A 403 11.95 -30.38 2.83
CA GLU A 403 12.90 -31.46 3.05
C GLU A 403 14.07 -30.90 3.86
N ALA A 404 14.13 -31.26 5.13
CA ALA A 404 15.19 -30.81 6.01
C ALA A 404 16.53 -31.50 5.68
N GLY A 405 17.59 -30.73 5.68
CA GLY A 405 18.94 -31.24 5.47
C GLY A 405 19.62 -31.68 6.78
N HIS A 406 20.95 -31.75 6.71
CA HIS A 406 21.75 -32.05 7.88
C HIS A 406 22.18 -30.78 8.60
N TRP A 407 22.15 -30.83 9.93
CA TRP A 407 22.67 -29.77 10.78
C TRP A 407 24.18 -29.88 10.95
N GLU A 408 24.87 -28.76 10.78
CA GLU A 408 26.22 -28.55 11.25
C GLU A 408 26.17 -27.69 12.52
N VAL A 409 26.69 -28.24 13.65
CA VAL A 409 26.54 -27.60 14.95
C VAL A 409 27.88 -27.43 15.62
N HIS A 410 28.19 -26.20 16.03
CA HIS A 410 29.43 -25.82 16.69
C HIS A 410 29.14 -25.05 17.97
N LYS A 411 29.72 -25.51 19.10
CA LYS A 411 29.70 -24.79 20.35
C LYS A 411 31.01 -24.01 20.53
N GLU A 412 30.87 -22.72 20.76
CA GLU A 412 31.96 -21.80 21.04
C GLU A 412 31.78 -21.20 22.45
N ASP A 413 32.78 -20.45 22.97
CA ASP A 413 32.64 -19.77 24.26
C ASP A 413 31.48 -18.73 24.20
N GLY A 414 30.47 -18.93 25.05
CA GLY A 414 29.31 -18.06 25.16
C GLY A 414 28.31 -18.12 24.01
N LYS A 415 28.44 -19.00 23.00
CA LYS A 415 27.49 -19.13 21.90
C LYS A 415 27.45 -20.53 21.27
N VAL A 416 26.34 -20.83 20.61
CA VAL A 416 26.15 -22.03 19.77
C VAL A 416 25.77 -21.60 18.37
N ARG A 417 26.47 -22.11 17.36
CA ARG A 417 26.16 -21.93 15.96
C ARG A 417 25.57 -23.20 15.39
N LEU A 418 24.42 -23.08 14.72
CA LEU A 418 23.73 -24.16 14.06
C LEU A 418 23.46 -23.75 12.61
N GLN A 419 23.89 -24.56 11.65
CA GLN A 419 23.70 -24.30 10.23
C GLN A 419 22.97 -25.46 9.58
N ILE A 420 22.05 -25.17 8.64
CA ILE A 420 21.31 -26.16 7.89
C ILE A 420 21.02 -25.69 6.48
N GLU A 421 21.12 -26.59 5.52
CA GLU A 421 20.60 -26.39 4.17
C GLU A 421 19.26 -27.14 4.03
N ASN A 422 18.20 -26.45 3.73
CA ASN A 422 16.86 -27.00 3.50
C ASN A 422 16.46 -26.88 2.05
N LEU A 423 15.64 -27.82 1.58
CA LEU A 423 15.04 -27.78 0.26
C LEU A 423 13.52 -27.62 0.39
N TYR A 424 12.98 -26.58 -0.21
CA TYR A 424 11.54 -26.34 -0.31
C TYR A 424 11.06 -26.69 -1.71
N ARG A 425 10.18 -27.68 -1.82
CA ARG A 425 9.60 -28.12 -3.09
C ARG A 425 8.19 -27.61 -3.26
N GLY A 426 7.96 -26.87 -4.31
CA GLY A 426 6.63 -26.54 -4.82
C GLY A 426 6.13 -27.58 -5.81
N GLN A 427 5.33 -27.14 -6.77
CA GLN A 427 4.82 -27.97 -7.85
C GLN A 427 5.47 -27.61 -9.19
N SER A 428 5.23 -28.46 -10.21
CA SER A 428 5.69 -28.20 -11.58
C SER A 428 7.20 -27.97 -11.72
N GLY A 429 8.01 -28.50 -10.78
CA GLY A 429 9.47 -28.34 -10.77
C GLY A 429 9.97 -27.02 -10.19
N PHE A 430 9.12 -26.26 -9.52
CA PHE A 430 9.50 -25.06 -8.80
C PHE A 430 10.04 -25.45 -7.40
N ASP A 431 11.23 -24.98 -7.06
CA ASP A 431 11.85 -25.24 -5.77
C ASP A 431 12.79 -24.11 -5.33
N TYR A 432 13.14 -24.10 -4.04
CA TYR A 432 14.16 -23.24 -3.43
C TYR A 432 15.03 -24.05 -2.48
N ARG A 433 16.27 -23.63 -2.35
CA ARG A 433 17.13 -24.03 -1.23
C ARG A 433 17.33 -22.86 -0.30
N THR A 434 17.42 -23.15 0.99
CA THR A 434 17.80 -22.15 1.98
C THR A 434 19.02 -22.65 2.75
N ASN A 435 20.00 -21.80 2.89
CA ASN A 435 21.10 -22.03 3.83
C ASN A 435 20.89 -21.08 4.99
N ILE A 436 20.57 -21.61 6.16
CA ILE A 436 20.23 -20.84 7.36
C ILE A 436 21.26 -21.10 8.44
N GLU A 437 21.84 -20.04 8.98
CA GLU A 437 22.73 -20.08 10.14
C GLU A 437 22.03 -19.37 11.32
N TYR A 438 21.91 -20.10 12.42
CA TYR A 438 21.48 -19.56 13.70
C TYR A 438 22.70 -19.43 14.62
N THR A 439 22.90 -18.25 15.20
CA THR A 439 23.88 -18.05 16.28
C THR A 439 23.14 -17.69 17.54
N VAL A 440 23.11 -18.60 18.50
CA VAL A 440 22.45 -18.45 19.81
C VAL A 440 23.46 -17.96 20.84
N GLY A 441 23.19 -16.80 21.44
CA GLY A 441 23.98 -16.22 22.51
C GLY A 441 23.60 -16.75 23.89
N ALA A 442 24.49 -16.63 24.87
CA ALA A 442 24.22 -17.03 26.25
C ALA A 442 23.12 -16.21 26.93
N ASP A 443 22.80 -15.04 26.41
CA ASP A 443 21.70 -14.17 26.82
C ASP A 443 20.33 -14.56 26.20
N GLY A 444 20.29 -15.60 25.36
CA GLY A 444 19.10 -16.06 24.67
C GLY A 444 18.83 -15.35 23.35
N SER A 445 19.63 -14.37 22.97
CA SER A 445 19.52 -13.74 21.65
C SER A 445 19.87 -14.71 20.52
N ILE A 446 19.17 -14.63 19.40
CA ILE A 446 19.40 -15.48 18.22
C ILE A 446 19.61 -14.59 17.00
N MET A 447 20.79 -14.66 16.40
CA MET A 447 21.03 -14.07 15.09
C MET A 447 20.70 -15.12 14.01
N VAL A 448 19.88 -14.73 13.04
CA VAL A 448 19.50 -15.57 11.90
C VAL A 448 20.06 -14.98 10.63
N ASN A 449 20.95 -15.69 9.97
CA ASN A 449 21.44 -15.38 8.64
C ASN A 449 20.90 -16.42 7.65
N SER A 450 20.31 -15.97 6.56
CA SER A 450 19.77 -16.87 5.56
C SER A 450 20.09 -16.44 4.14
N THR A 451 20.47 -17.43 3.33
CA THR A 451 20.59 -17.28 1.89
C THR A 451 19.52 -18.15 1.22
N ILE A 452 18.70 -17.53 0.38
CA ILE A 452 17.65 -18.21 -0.38
C ILE A 452 18.16 -18.36 -1.82
N ILE A 453 18.23 -19.59 -2.30
CA ILE A 453 18.76 -19.95 -3.62
C ILE A 453 17.60 -20.50 -4.46
N PRO A 454 17.12 -19.77 -5.48
CA PRO A 454 16.07 -20.29 -6.36
C PRO A 454 16.57 -21.49 -7.15
N GLY A 455 15.66 -22.43 -7.44
CA GLY A 455 15.92 -23.54 -8.33
C GLY A 455 16.03 -23.14 -9.80
N THR A 456 16.06 -24.12 -10.68
CA THR A 456 16.26 -23.90 -12.13
C THR A 456 15.03 -23.32 -12.82
N LYS A 457 13.84 -23.56 -12.30
CA LYS A 457 12.60 -23.00 -12.82
C LYS A 457 12.31 -21.64 -12.19
N GLY A 458 12.30 -20.60 -13.02
CA GLY A 458 11.85 -19.28 -12.62
C GLY A 458 10.33 -19.20 -12.47
N ALA A 459 9.86 -18.39 -11.51
CA ALA A 459 8.48 -17.97 -11.38
C ALA A 459 8.43 -16.54 -10.82
N VAL A 460 7.38 -15.81 -11.15
CA VAL A 460 7.09 -14.55 -10.47
C VAL A 460 6.52 -14.87 -9.11
N ILE A 461 7.20 -14.43 -8.06
CA ILE A 461 6.79 -14.67 -6.67
C ILE A 461 6.35 -13.37 -6.02
N PRO A 462 5.27 -13.39 -5.23
CA PRO A 462 4.72 -12.18 -4.62
C PRO A 462 5.52 -11.70 -3.40
N ARG A 463 6.31 -12.58 -2.80
CA ARG A 463 6.99 -12.35 -1.52
C ARG A 463 8.17 -13.29 -1.35
N VAL A 464 9.17 -12.84 -0.61
CA VAL A 464 10.26 -13.68 -0.08
C VAL A 464 10.49 -13.30 1.37
N GLY A 465 10.42 -14.26 2.28
CA GLY A 465 10.66 -14.02 3.70
C GLY A 465 10.43 -15.26 4.55
N TYR A 466 10.32 -15.06 5.83
CA TYR A 466 10.03 -16.10 6.80
C TYR A 466 8.79 -15.74 7.59
N ARG A 467 8.09 -16.75 8.08
CA ARG A 467 7.02 -16.61 9.06
C ARG A 467 7.21 -17.59 10.21
N MET A 468 6.64 -17.27 11.34
CA MET A 468 6.52 -18.14 12.50
C MET A 468 5.18 -17.87 13.19
N GLU A 469 4.77 -18.74 14.12
CA GLU A 469 3.58 -18.53 14.93
C GLU A 469 3.95 -18.49 16.40
N MET A 470 3.31 -17.55 17.10
CA MET A 470 3.44 -17.39 18.53
C MET A 470 2.17 -17.92 19.23
N PRO A 471 2.23 -18.38 20.48
CA PRO A 471 1.05 -18.85 21.20
C PRO A 471 -0.01 -17.77 21.41
N GLU A 472 -1.25 -18.20 21.76
CA GLU A 472 -2.34 -17.30 22.16
C GLU A 472 -1.88 -16.33 23.25
N GLY A 473 -2.30 -15.07 23.15
CA GLY A 473 -2.03 -14.01 24.14
C GLY A 473 -0.86 -13.08 23.82
N PHE A 474 -0.13 -13.31 22.74
CA PHE A 474 0.90 -12.39 22.26
C PHE A 474 0.26 -11.33 21.32
N GLU A 475 -0.41 -10.37 21.93
CA GLU A 475 -1.28 -9.39 21.26
C GLU A 475 -0.66 -8.00 21.11
N ARG A 476 0.29 -7.63 21.98
CA ARG A 476 0.86 -6.28 21.95
C ARG A 476 1.95 -6.20 20.90
N MET A 477 1.71 -5.36 19.87
CA MET A 477 2.64 -5.10 18.78
C MET A 477 3.21 -3.70 18.92
N ARG A 478 4.52 -3.57 18.79
CA ARG A 478 5.21 -2.28 18.71
C ARG A 478 6.30 -2.35 17.67
N TRP A 479 6.41 -1.31 16.83
CA TRP A 479 7.45 -1.30 15.79
C TRP A 479 8.07 0.08 15.58
N TYR A 480 9.33 0.09 15.15
CA TYR A 480 10.02 1.25 14.62
C TYR A 480 10.18 1.07 13.13
N GLY A 481 9.34 1.73 12.37
CA GLY A 481 9.19 1.59 10.92
C GLY A 481 8.15 2.56 10.39
N ARG A 482 7.65 2.31 9.18
CA ARG A 482 6.55 3.12 8.64
C ARG A 482 5.22 2.76 9.27
N GLY A 483 4.42 3.78 9.51
CA GLY A 483 3.09 3.68 10.11
C GLY A 483 2.31 5.00 10.06
N PRO A 484 1.14 5.08 10.76
CA PRO A 484 0.53 3.99 11.55
C PRO A 484 -0.20 2.94 10.71
N TRP A 485 -0.63 3.27 9.48
CA TRP A 485 -1.42 2.38 8.61
C TRP A 485 -0.54 1.36 7.89
N GLU A 486 -1.17 0.27 7.42
CA GLU A 486 -0.50 -0.67 6.53
C GLU A 486 0.10 0.03 5.32
N ASN A 487 1.24 -0.43 4.90
CA ASN A 487 1.95 0.13 3.76
C ASN A 487 2.79 -0.94 3.06
N TYR A 488 3.06 -0.71 1.77
CA TYR A 488 3.75 -1.64 0.88
C TYR A 488 4.79 -0.87 0.08
N VAL A 489 5.71 -1.57 -0.55
CA VAL A 489 6.83 -0.97 -1.30
C VAL A 489 6.38 0.07 -2.33
N ASP A 490 5.21 -0.13 -2.91
CA ASP A 490 4.59 0.71 -3.95
C ASP A 490 3.47 1.64 -3.44
N ARG A 491 3.18 1.62 -2.12
CA ARG A 491 2.18 2.47 -1.45
C ARG A 491 2.61 2.75 -0.03
N LYS A 492 3.46 3.74 0.20
CA LYS A 492 4.01 4.07 1.52
C LYS A 492 4.30 5.55 1.75
N ASP A 493 3.99 6.41 0.80
CA ASP A 493 4.36 7.83 0.88
C ASP A 493 3.53 8.60 1.90
N ALA A 494 2.32 8.12 2.22
CA ALA A 494 1.47 8.66 3.30
C ALA A 494 1.87 8.21 4.70
N THR A 495 2.86 7.33 4.83
CA THR A 495 3.33 6.80 6.11
C THR A 495 4.72 7.28 6.44
N TYR A 496 4.98 7.51 7.72
CA TYR A 496 6.25 8.04 8.20
C TYR A 496 6.95 7.05 9.11
N VAL A 497 8.28 7.15 9.14
CA VAL A 497 9.11 6.37 10.06
C VAL A 497 8.92 6.94 11.47
N GLY A 498 8.53 6.09 12.38
CA GLY A 498 8.28 6.43 13.79
C GLY A 498 8.16 5.17 14.63
N VAL A 499 7.98 5.34 15.92
CA VAL A 499 7.64 4.24 16.84
C VAL A 499 6.13 4.23 17.04
N TYR A 500 5.51 3.10 16.73
CA TYR A 500 4.07 2.89 16.81
C TYR A 500 3.75 1.72 17.74
N ASP A 501 2.60 1.80 18.40
CA ASP A 501 2.06 0.76 19.29
C ASP A 501 0.64 0.40 18.81
N ASP A 502 0.33 -0.88 18.73
CA ASP A 502 -1.01 -1.38 18.38
C ASP A 502 -1.21 -2.81 18.88
N LEU A 503 -2.37 -3.39 18.57
CA LEU A 503 -2.66 -4.80 18.79
C LEU A 503 -2.56 -5.58 17.47
N VAL A 504 -2.17 -6.85 17.56
CA VAL A 504 -2.18 -7.76 16.40
C VAL A 504 -3.58 -7.87 15.80
N SER A 505 -4.62 -7.93 16.64
CA SER A 505 -6.02 -7.97 16.21
C SER A 505 -6.45 -6.74 15.39
N ASN A 506 -5.84 -5.58 15.63
CA ASN A 506 -6.12 -4.35 14.89
C ASN A 506 -5.42 -4.28 13.52
N GLN A 507 -4.50 -5.21 13.23
CA GLN A 507 -3.82 -5.26 11.93
C GLN A 507 -4.69 -5.86 10.82
N TRP A 508 -5.85 -6.39 11.18
CA TRP A 508 -6.84 -6.84 10.21
C TRP A 508 -7.52 -5.65 9.54
N VAL A 509 -7.32 -5.46 8.25
CA VAL A 509 -7.99 -4.44 7.45
C VAL A 509 -9.31 -4.99 6.90
N ASN A 510 -10.40 -4.25 7.03
CA ASN A 510 -11.74 -4.70 6.65
C ASN A 510 -12.01 -4.62 5.14
N TYR A 511 -11.10 -5.16 4.32
CA TYR A 511 -11.42 -5.43 2.93
C TYR A 511 -12.60 -6.40 2.84
N VAL A 512 -13.52 -6.17 1.90
CA VAL A 512 -14.74 -7.01 1.79
C VAL A 512 -14.43 -8.46 1.47
N ARG A 513 -13.34 -8.70 0.76
CA ARG A 513 -12.73 -10.00 0.53
C ARG A 513 -11.45 -10.13 1.35
N ALA A 514 -11.27 -11.26 2.04
CA ALA A 514 -10.02 -11.59 2.71
C ALA A 514 -8.86 -11.67 1.69
N GLN A 515 -7.79 -10.94 1.93
CA GLN A 515 -6.65 -10.79 1.04
C GLN A 515 -5.40 -10.34 1.82
N GLU A 516 -4.28 -10.14 1.16
CA GLU A 516 -3.07 -9.57 1.79
C GLU A 516 -3.37 -8.25 2.48
N MET A 517 -2.88 -8.08 3.72
CA MET A 517 -3.08 -6.90 4.55
C MET A 517 -2.07 -6.78 5.68
N GLY A 518 -2.03 -5.62 6.34
CA GLY A 518 -1.33 -5.39 7.60
C GLY A 518 0.19 -5.31 7.51
N ASN A 519 0.77 -5.11 6.33
CA ASN A 519 2.22 -4.97 6.17
C ASN A 519 2.72 -3.60 6.61
N HIS A 520 3.93 -3.54 7.18
CA HIS A 520 4.69 -2.33 7.47
C HIS A 520 6.06 -2.40 6.81
N GLU A 521 6.42 -1.32 6.11
CA GLU A 521 7.70 -1.17 5.42
C GLU A 521 8.74 -0.44 6.26
N ASP A 522 9.99 -0.55 5.84
CA ASP A 522 11.12 0.14 6.46
C ASP A 522 11.20 -0.12 7.98
N VAL A 523 10.85 -1.32 8.44
CA VAL A 523 10.89 -1.71 9.86
C VAL A 523 12.33 -1.98 10.29
N ARG A 524 12.79 -1.27 11.34
CA ARG A 524 14.09 -1.50 11.98
C ARG A 524 13.98 -2.58 13.03
N TRP A 525 12.91 -2.55 13.78
CA TRP A 525 12.55 -3.61 14.73
C TRP A 525 11.03 -3.66 14.93
N ILE A 526 10.55 -4.84 15.27
CA ILE A 526 9.17 -5.10 15.69
C ILE A 526 9.19 -6.00 16.91
N SER A 527 8.39 -5.69 17.91
CA SER A 527 8.16 -6.52 19.08
C SER A 527 6.73 -7.03 19.14
N ILE A 528 6.58 -8.29 19.50
CA ILE A 528 5.28 -8.92 19.79
C ILE A 528 5.38 -9.49 21.19
N THR A 529 4.51 -9.02 22.10
CA THR A 529 4.58 -9.38 23.51
C THR A 529 3.20 -9.75 24.08
N ASN A 530 3.22 -10.55 25.15
CA ASN A 530 2.06 -10.81 25.96
C ASN A 530 1.77 -9.64 26.94
N PRO A 531 0.70 -9.66 27.72
CA PRO A 531 0.38 -8.62 28.71
C PRO A 531 1.46 -8.37 29.77
N ASP A 532 2.28 -9.36 30.08
CA ASP A 532 3.37 -9.27 31.05
C ASP A 532 4.65 -8.66 30.44
N GLY A 533 4.64 -8.33 29.13
CA GLY A 533 5.76 -7.76 28.41
C GLY A 533 6.82 -8.80 27.98
N ILE A 534 6.53 -10.09 28.10
CA ILE A 534 7.38 -11.17 27.60
C ILE A 534 7.06 -11.39 26.13
N GLY A 535 8.07 -11.51 25.29
CA GLY A 535 7.90 -11.73 23.86
C GLY A 535 9.19 -11.60 23.08
N PHE A 536 9.08 -11.56 21.76
CA PHE A 536 10.20 -11.34 20.88
C PHE A 536 10.33 -9.88 20.47
N VAL A 537 11.57 -9.45 20.25
CA VAL A 537 11.92 -8.27 19.46
C VAL A 537 12.71 -8.76 18.24
N PHE A 538 12.15 -8.60 17.08
CA PHE A 538 12.82 -8.90 15.81
C PHE A 538 13.51 -7.65 15.31
N VAL A 539 14.81 -7.72 15.14
CA VAL A 539 15.64 -6.58 14.70
C VAL A 539 16.19 -6.87 13.31
N ALA A 540 15.92 -5.99 12.36
CA ALA A 540 16.45 -6.10 11.01
C ALA A 540 17.96 -5.80 10.96
N GLY A 541 18.69 -6.48 10.10
CA GLY A 541 20.09 -6.16 9.82
C GLY A 541 20.28 -4.78 9.16
N ASP A 542 19.27 -4.34 8.41
CA ASP A 542 19.11 -2.98 7.89
C ASP A 542 17.65 -2.57 8.06
N LYS A 543 16.76 -3.01 7.17
CA LYS A 543 15.32 -2.81 7.21
C LYS A 543 14.62 -4.06 6.70
N MET A 544 13.39 -4.25 7.13
CA MET A 544 12.54 -5.35 6.68
C MET A 544 11.11 -4.86 6.46
N SER A 545 10.33 -5.62 5.70
CA SER A 545 8.87 -5.58 5.76
C SER A 545 8.41 -6.55 6.84
N ALA A 546 7.41 -6.17 7.63
CA ALA A 546 6.90 -7.00 8.71
C ALA A 546 5.38 -6.88 8.85
N SER A 547 4.72 -7.98 9.21
CA SER A 547 3.29 -8.04 9.54
C SER A 547 3.04 -9.06 10.64
N ALA A 548 1.96 -8.87 11.41
CA ALA A 548 1.46 -9.82 12.38
C ALA A 548 -0.07 -9.89 12.28
N LEU A 549 -0.63 -11.09 12.13
CA LEU A 549 -2.05 -11.31 11.90
C LEU A 549 -2.50 -12.62 12.58
N HIS A 550 -3.77 -12.69 12.97
CA HIS A 550 -4.40 -13.93 13.45
C HIS A 550 -4.89 -14.87 12.32
N ALA A 551 -4.33 -14.74 11.13
CA ALA A 551 -4.63 -15.62 10.01
C ALA A 551 -3.41 -15.79 9.12
N ARG A 552 -3.22 -16.99 8.59
CA ARG A 552 -2.21 -17.23 7.55
C ARG A 552 -2.74 -16.78 6.18
N ALA A 553 -1.86 -16.41 5.27
CA ALA A 553 -2.23 -16.12 3.89
C ALA A 553 -3.01 -17.29 3.23
N GLN A 554 -2.67 -18.54 3.58
CA GLN A 554 -3.36 -19.74 3.09
C GLN A 554 -4.80 -19.87 3.61
N ASP A 555 -5.09 -19.36 4.81
CA ASP A 555 -6.42 -19.41 5.41
C ASP A 555 -7.40 -18.40 4.78
N MET A 556 -6.86 -17.39 4.09
CA MET A 556 -7.63 -16.37 3.34
C MET A 556 -8.07 -16.82 1.95
N VAL A 557 -7.71 -18.04 1.55
CA VAL A 557 -8.02 -18.62 0.23
C VAL A 557 -8.77 -19.91 0.43
N ASP A 558 -9.93 -20.06 -0.23
CA ASP A 558 -10.68 -21.32 -0.19
C ASP A 558 -9.82 -22.47 -0.76
N PRO A 559 -9.50 -23.49 0.05
CA PRO A 559 -8.63 -24.58 -0.40
C PRO A 559 -9.26 -25.46 -1.48
N ALA A 560 -10.60 -25.52 -1.55
CA ALA A 560 -11.34 -26.30 -2.53
C ALA A 560 -11.58 -25.53 -3.82
N ASN A 561 -11.75 -24.22 -3.71
CA ASN A 561 -12.02 -23.36 -4.86
C ASN A 561 -11.34 -21.98 -4.70
N ARG A 562 -10.12 -21.84 -5.18
CA ARG A 562 -9.34 -20.59 -5.11
C ARG A 562 -10.03 -19.36 -5.73
N ARG A 563 -11.07 -19.57 -6.56
CA ARG A 563 -11.87 -18.50 -7.14
C ARG A 563 -13.00 -18.04 -6.23
N ARG A 564 -13.31 -18.81 -5.19
CA ARG A 564 -14.30 -18.43 -4.19
C ARG A 564 -13.71 -17.30 -3.33
N LEU A 565 -14.46 -16.23 -3.21
CA LEU A 565 -14.13 -15.10 -2.37
C LEU A 565 -14.57 -15.40 -0.93
N LEU A 566 -13.69 -15.18 0.03
CA LEU A 566 -13.99 -15.39 1.44
C LEU A 566 -14.24 -14.04 2.11
N HIS A 567 -15.35 -13.94 2.85
CA HIS A 567 -15.54 -12.87 3.83
C HIS A 567 -14.71 -13.11 5.07
N LYS A 568 -14.47 -12.06 5.87
CA LYS A 568 -13.73 -12.16 7.14
C LYS A 568 -14.24 -13.27 8.05
N TYR A 569 -15.57 -13.40 8.21
CA TYR A 569 -16.18 -14.39 9.10
C TYR A 569 -15.98 -15.84 8.64
N GLU A 570 -15.64 -16.07 7.37
CA GLU A 570 -15.33 -17.39 6.83
C GLU A 570 -13.86 -17.77 7.00
N VAL A 571 -12.98 -16.82 7.32
CA VAL A 571 -11.56 -17.09 7.56
C VAL A 571 -11.38 -17.70 8.93
N PRO A 572 -10.70 -18.85 9.05
CA PRO A 572 -10.41 -19.45 10.35
C PRO A 572 -9.40 -18.56 11.09
N MET A 573 -9.93 -17.62 11.88
CA MET A 573 -9.11 -16.79 12.74
C MET A 573 -8.45 -17.66 13.80
N ARG A 574 -7.14 -17.57 13.87
CA ARG A 574 -6.33 -18.33 14.81
C ARG A 574 -6.22 -17.58 16.12
N LYS A 575 -6.18 -18.30 17.21
CA LYS A 575 -5.86 -17.71 18.50
C LYS A 575 -4.34 -17.52 18.70
N GLU A 576 -3.59 -18.13 17.79
CA GLU A 576 -2.13 -18.16 17.77
C GLU A 576 -1.58 -17.07 16.87
#